data_1b39311beeadad98132e491b807e63cb
#
_entry.id   1b39311beeadad98132e491b807e63cb
#
_cell.length_a   1.000
_cell.length_b   1.000
_cell.length_c   1.000
_cell.angle_alpha   90.00
_cell.angle_beta   90.00
_cell.angle_gamma   90.00
#
_symmetry.space_group_name_H-M   'P 1'
#
loop_
_entity.id
_entity.type
_entity.pdbx_description
1 polymer ?
#
loop_
_entity_poly.entity_id
_entity_poly.type
_entity_poly.pdbx_seq_one_letter_code
_entity_poly.pdbx_strand_id
1 'polypeptide(L)'
;MPILAECTEPLAEGVIDMRGLWQGISGRSGFLERIEQCGNRVVVTGHNLIHDFRLDGTLRNGARDVGPACENFNSAILFKDEVMTFRLFNLFDTVSRRIDGENMIFTFVDGVETRAKRICKYPKE
;
A
#
# COMPACT_ATOMS: atom_id res chain seq x y z
N MET A 1 -14.87 -2.12 7.18
CA MET A 1 -15.50 -1.26 6.15
C MET A 1 -14.42 -0.63 5.28
N PRO A 2 -14.48 -0.75 3.96
CA PRO A 2 -13.52 -0.07 3.11
C PRO A 2 -13.66 1.45 3.22
N ILE A 3 -12.52 2.13 3.16
CA ILE A 3 -12.48 3.59 3.29
C ILE A 3 -12.89 4.27 1.99
N LEU A 4 -12.55 3.66 0.85
CA LEU A 4 -12.85 4.20 -0.47
C LEU A 4 -14.04 3.50 -1.15
N ALA A 5 -15.02 3.04 -0.36
CA ALA A 5 -16.17 2.30 -0.89
C ALA A 5 -16.99 3.12 -1.90
N GLU A 6 -17.02 4.44 -1.74
CA GLU A 6 -17.77 5.36 -2.61
C GLU A 6 -16.95 5.87 -3.81
N CYS A 7 -15.78 5.29 -4.05
CA CYS A 7 -14.90 5.77 -5.13
C CYS A 7 -15.54 5.56 -6.50
N THR A 8 -15.58 6.63 -7.27
CA THR A 8 -16.07 6.63 -8.65
C THR A 8 -14.98 7.01 -9.67
N GLU A 9 -13.79 7.41 -9.19
CA GLU A 9 -12.71 7.82 -10.06
C GLU A 9 -11.93 6.61 -10.57
N PRO A 10 -11.57 6.56 -11.86
CA PRO A 10 -10.63 5.56 -12.36
C PRO A 10 -9.24 5.78 -11.75
N LEU A 11 -8.41 4.76 -11.82
CA LEU A 11 -7.02 4.91 -11.40
C LEU A 11 -6.32 5.97 -12.24
N ALA A 12 -5.44 6.74 -11.60
CA ALA A 12 -4.64 7.75 -12.31
C ALA A 12 -3.75 7.07 -13.36
N GLU A 13 -3.40 7.82 -14.40
CA GLU A 13 -2.55 7.32 -15.48
C GLU A 13 -1.22 6.82 -14.90
N GLY A 14 -0.79 5.66 -15.36
CA GLY A 14 0.47 5.05 -14.94
C GLY A 14 0.41 4.29 -13.61
N VAL A 15 -0.70 4.35 -12.90
CA VAL A 15 -0.86 3.63 -11.63
C VAL A 15 -1.33 2.21 -11.89
N ILE A 16 -0.59 1.24 -11.36
CA ILE A 16 -0.97 -0.16 -11.48
C ILE A 16 -2.05 -0.50 -10.46
N ASP A 17 -2.99 -1.34 -10.88
CA ASP A 17 -4.09 -1.80 -10.03
C ASP A 17 -3.57 -2.83 -9.01
N MET A 18 -3.47 -2.39 -7.77
CA MET A 18 -3.11 -3.25 -6.63
C MET A 18 -4.30 -3.49 -5.69
N ARG A 19 -5.51 -3.11 -6.11
CA ARG A 19 -6.69 -3.20 -5.25
C ARG A 19 -7.01 -4.64 -4.87
N GLY A 20 -7.30 -4.85 -3.60
CA GLY A 20 -7.71 -6.15 -3.10
C GLY A 20 -7.23 -6.45 -1.70
N LEU A 21 -7.55 -7.65 -1.26
CA LEU A 21 -7.05 -8.22 -0.01
C LEU A 21 -5.94 -9.21 -0.35
N TRP A 22 -4.78 -9.00 0.23
CA TRP A 22 -3.55 -9.75 -0.07
C TRP A 22 -3.10 -10.54 1.15
N GLN A 23 -2.76 -11.81 0.95
CA GLN A 23 -2.27 -12.69 2.00
C GLN A 23 -0.90 -13.23 1.61
N GLY A 24 0.05 -13.17 2.54
CA GLY A 24 1.39 -13.68 2.33
C GLY A 24 1.40 -15.18 2.14
N ILE A 25 2.17 -15.66 1.14
CA ILE A 25 2.37 -17.07 0.86
C ILE A 25 3.82 -17.50 1.03
N SER A 26 4.74 -16.55 1.15
CA SER A 26 6.14 -16.80 1.50
C SER A 26 6.72 -15.54 2.13
N GLY A 27 7.82 -15.67 2.87
CA GLY A 27 8.41 -14.58 3.61
C GLY A 27 7.75 -14.39 4.97
N ARG A 28 7.25 -13.20 5.26
CA ARG A 28 6.63 -12.92 6.57
C ARG A 28 5.31 -13.66 6.71
N SER A 29 5.21 -14.52 7.74
CA SER A 29 3.98 -15.21 8.08
C SER A 29 2.97 -14.21 8.66
N GLY A 30 1.69 -14.45 8.38
CA GLY A 30 0.62 -13.59 8.89
C GLY A 30 0.46 -12.27 8.14
N PHE A 31 1.18 -12.07 7.03
CA PHE A 31 0.98 -10.88 6.20
C PHE A 31 -0.43 -10.88 5.63
N LEU A 32 -1.18 -9.84 5.95
CA LEU A 32 -2.53 -9.63 5.45
C LEU A 32 -2.76 -8.14 5.36
N GLU A 33 -3.07 -7.65 4.16
CA GLU A 33 -3.38 -6.24 3.99
C GLU A 33 -4.41 -6.01 2.90
N ARG A 34 -5.19 -4.97 3.06
CA ARG A 34 -6.13 -4.50 2.05
C ARG A 34 -5.59 -3.24 1.41
N ILE A 35 -5.59 -3.21 0.08
CA ILE A 35 -5.20 -2.05 -0.70
C ILE A 35 -6.41 -1.53 -1.44
N GLU A 36 -6.73 -0.25 -1.24
CA GLU A 36 -7.78 0.48 -1.94
C GLU A 36 -7.14 1.60 -2.74
N GLN A 37 -7.65 1.86 -3.93
CA GLN A 37 -7.13 2.92 -4.79
C GLN A 37 -8.29 3.68 -5.44
N CYS A 38 -8.13 5.00 -5.53
CA CYS A 38 -9.10 5.87 -6.18
C CYS A 38 -8.35 7.06 -6.78
N GLY A 39 -8.36 7.20 -8.12
CA GLY A 39 -7.51 8.19 -8.76
C GLY A 39 -6.05 7.93 -8.44
N ASN A 40 -5.37 8.90 -7.83
CA ASN A 40 -4.00 8.75 -7.32
C ASN A 40 -3.94 8.50 -5.81
N ARG A 41 -5.09 8.28 -5.17
CA ARG A 41 -5.16 8.00 -3.73
C ARG A 41 -5.02 6.51 -3.49
N VAL A 42 -4.25 6.15 -2.48
CA VAL A 42 -4.09 4.77 -2.02
C VAL A 42 -4.32 4.71 -0.52
N VAL A 43 -5.08 3.70 -0.10
CA VAL A 43 -5.29 3.41 1.32
C VAL A 43 -4.86 1.97 1.56
N VAL A 44 -3.88 1.78 2.42
CA VAL A 44 -3.38 0.47 2.80
C VAL A 44 -3.75 0.22 4.26
N THR A 45 -4.56 -0.80 4.48
CA THR A 45 -4.98 -1.23 5.82
C THR A 45 -4.34 -2.55 6.16
N GLY A 46 -3.52 -2.56 7.19
CA GLY A 46 -2.84 -3.77 7.65
C GLY A 46 -1.91 -3.46 8.80
N HIS A 47 -1.46 -4.49 9.50
CA HIS A 47 -0.50 -4.36 10.61
C HIS A 47 -0.91 -3.32 11.66
N ASN A 48 -2.21 -3.24 11.96
CA ASN A 48 -2.81 -2.28 12.91
C ASN A 48 -2.67 -0.82 12.50
N LEU A 49 -2.40 -0.56 11.22
CA LEU A 49 -2.26 0.79 10.68
C LEU A 49 -3.15 0.98 9.46
N ILE A 50 -3.62 2.20 9.29
CA ILE A 50 -4.29 2.65 8.08
C ILE A 50 -3.42 3.76 7.48
N HIS A 51 -2.86 3.48 6.30
CA HIS A 51 -2.07 4.45 5.56
C HIS A 51 -2.92 5.03 4.43
N ASP A 52 -3.11 6.34 4.43
CA ASP A 52 -3.94 7.04 3.46
C ASP A 52 -3.09 8.13 2.79
N PHE A 53 -2.69 7.88 1.56
CA PHE A 53 -1.71 8.71 0.87
C PHE A 53 -2.13 9.00 -0.57
N ARG A 54 -1.40 9.95 -1.18
CA ARG A 54 -1.43 10.20 -2.61
C ARG A 54 -0.15 9.68 -3.26
N LEU A 55 -0.28 9.14 -4.46
CA LEU A 55 0.85 8.57 -5.22
C LEU A 55 1.58 9.63 -6.06
N ASP A 56 1.67 10.85 -5.54
CA ASP A 56 2.27 11.99 -6.25
C ASP A 56 3.56 12.48 -5.61
N GLY A 57 4.09 11.74 -4.64
CA GLY A 57 5.34 12.09 -3.97
C GLY A 57 5.22 13.20 -2.92
N THR A 58 4.03 13.71 -2.64
CA THR A 58 3.86 14.73 -1.60
C THR A 58 4.00 14.11 -0.22
N LEU A 59 4.69 14.83 0.66
CA LEU A 59 4.86 14.41 2.06
C LEU A 59 3.56 14.66 2.81
N ARG A 60 3.03 13.60 3.45
CA ARG A 60 1.78 13.68 4.19
C ARG A 60 1.88 12.89 5.49
N ASN A 61 1.17 13.37 6.51
CA ASN A 61 0.88 12.55 7.69
C ASN A 61 -0.34 11.69 7.36
N GLY A 62 -0.09 10.55 6.75
CA GLY A 62 -1.15 9.69 6.21
C GLY A 62 -1.50 8.48 7.06
N ALA A 63 -0.89 8.32 8.22
CA ALA A 63 -1.29 7.25 9.13
C ALA A 63 -2.50 7.70 9.94
N ARG A 64 -3.61 6.99 9.78
CA ARG A 64 -4.84 7.28 10.52
C ARG A 64 -4.90 6.55 11.84
N ASP A 65 -4.31 5.37 11.88
CA ASP A 65 -4.11 4.62 13.10
C ASP A 65 -2.67 4.79 13.57
N VAL A 66 -2.46 4.60 14.84
CA VAL A 66 -1.14 4.76 15.43
C VAL A 66 -0.65 3.44 15.96
N GLY A 67 0.65 3.21 15.83
CA GLY A 67 1.29 2.06 16.44
C GLY A 67 1.31 2.19 17.98
N PRO A 68 1.89 1.20 18.65
CA PRO A 68 1.93 1.21 20.13
C PRO A 68 2.56 2.47 20.74
N ALA A 69 3.41 3.17 19.98
CA ALA A 69 4.08 4.40 20.45
C ALA A 69 3.32 5.67 20.12
N CYS A 70 2.13 5.58 19.51
CA CYS A 70 1.33 6.73 19.09
C CYS A 70 2.07 7.68 18.17
N GLU A 71 2.86 7.11 17.25
CA GLU A 71 3.68 7.89 16.33
C GLU A 71 2.91 8.29 15.08
N ASN A 72 3.23 9.47 14.56
CA ASN A 72 2.76 9.91 13.26
C ASN A 72 3.77 9.50 12.19
N PHE A 73 3.28 8.96 11.09
CA PHE A 73 4.13 8.57 9.97
C PHE A 73 3.95 9.56 8.82
N ASN A 74 4.86 10.52 8.75
CA ASN A 74 4.91 11.43 7.62
C ASN A 74 5.72 10.77 6.52
N SER A 75 5.06 10.44 5.42
CA SER A 75 5.68 9.75 4.29
C SER A 75 5.22 10.35 2.98
N ALA A 76 6.06 10.20 1.97
CA ALA A 76 5.70 10.42 0.59
C ALA A 76 5.59 9.06 -0.08
N ILE A 77 4.64 8.90 -0.99
CA ILE A 77 4.51 7.68 -1.77
C ILE A 77 4.72 8.00 -3.22
N LEU A 78 5.61 7.25 -3.84
CA LEU A 78 5.94 7.37 -5.26
C LEU A 78 5.56 6.10 -5.99
N PHE A 79 5.07 6.27 -7.20
CA PHE A 79 4.86 5.18 -8.12
C PHE A 79 5.79 5.39 -9.30
N LYS A 80 6.86 4.59 -9.37
CA LYS A 80 7.88 4.72 -10.40
C LYS A 80 8.32 3.33 -10.84
N ASP A 81 8.44 3.12 -12.15
CA ASP A 81 8.88 1.85 -12.72
C ASP A 81 8.05 0.66 -12.21
N GLU A 82 6.73 0.88 -12.08
CA GLU A 82 5.76 -0.10 -11.62
C GLU A 82 5.95 -0.52 -10.16
N VAL A 83 6.69 0.25 -9.38
CA VAL A 83 6.93 0.01 -7.96
C VAL A 83 6.35 1.15 -7.13
N MET A 84 5.50 0.79 -6.16
CA MET A 84 4.97 1.74 -5.18
C MET A 84 5.90 1.74 -3.96
N THR A 85 6.56 2.87 -3.73
CA THR A 85 7.56 3.01 -2.67
C THR A 85 7.09 4.02 -1.64
N PHE A 86 7.14 3.63 -0.36
CA PHE A 86 6.92 4.52 0.76
C PHE A 86 8.27 5.10 1.17
N ARG A 87 8.34 6.42 1.21
CA ARG A 87 9.56 7.15 1.56
C ARG A 87 9.32 7.94 2.84
N LEU A 88 9.86 7.47 3.95
CA LEU A 88 9.66 8.07 5.26
C LEU A 88 10.30 9.46 5.31
N PHE A 89 9.53 10.47 5.72
CA PHE A 89 9.91 11.88 5.74
C PHE A 89 10.41 12.39 4.39
N ASN A 90 10.10 11.65 3.30
CA ASN A 90 10.63 11.91 1.95
C ASN A 90 12.18 11.90 1.90
N LEU A 91 12.82 11.15 2.79
CA LEU A 91 14.26 11.09 2.91
C LEU A 91 14.85 9.74 2.52
N PHE A 92 14.17 8.64 2.89
CA PHE A 92 14.66 7.30 2.58
C PHE A 92 13.51 6.32 2.38
N ASP A 93 13.76 5.34 1.51
CA ASP A 93 12.78 4.31 1.18
C ASP A 93 12.62 3.33 2.34
N THR A 94 11.39 3.01 2.69
CA THR A 94 11.10 2.04 3.77
C THR A 94 10.54 0.75 3.21
N VAL A 95 9.37 0.79 2.61
CA VAL A 95 8.72 -0.40 2.06
C VAL A 95 8.34 -0.15 0.62
N SER A 96 8.33 -1.21 -0.16
CA SER A 96 7.89 -1.13 -1.55
C SER A 96 6.97 -2.29 -1.89
N ARG A 97 6.14 -2.06 -2.91
CA ARG A 97 5.22 -3.07 -3.43
C ARG A 97 5.26 -3.05 -4.94
N ARG A 98 5.30 -4.22 -5.54
CA ARG A 98 5.20 -4.37 -6.99
C ARG A 98 4.38 -5.60 -7.32
N ILE A 99 3.79 -5.61 -8.50
CA ILE A 99 3.04 -6.76 -8.99
C ILE A 99 3.99 -7.65 -9.80
N ASP A 100 3.94 -8.94 -9.52
CA ASP A 100 4.68 -9.97 -10.23
C ASP A 100 3.69 -11.05 -10.68
N GLY A 101 3.19 -10.93 -11.92
CA GLY A 101 2.13 -11.80 -12.42
C GLY A 101 0.84 -11.60 -11.62
N GLU A 102 0.36 -12.63 -10.95
CA GLU A 102 -0.84 -12.59 -10.12
C GLU A 102 -0.53 -12.30 -8.66
N ASN A 103 0.74 -12.18 -8.32
CA ASN A 103 1.19 -11.95 -6.96
C ASN A 103 1.66 -10.52 -6.76
N MET A 104 1.76 -10.13 -5.50
CA MET A 104 2.39 -8.88 -5.09
C MET A 104 3.65 -9.22 -4.30
N ILE A 105 4.72 -8.52 -4.59
CA ILE A 105 5.95 -8.61 -3.81
C ILE A 105 6.04 -7.41 -2.90
N PHE A 106 6.00 -7.66 -1.61
CA PHE A 106 6.18 -6.65 -0.56
C PHE A 106 7.61 -6.75 -0.05
N THR A 107 8.38 -5.67 -0.20
CA THR A 107 9.74 -5.61 0.29
C THR A 107 9.80 -4.70 1.51
N PHE A 108 10.23 -5.25 2.64
CA PHE A 108 10.31 -4.53 3.89
C PHE A 108 11.65 -3.78 4.00
N VAL A 109 11.76 -2.90 4.99
CA VAL A 109 12.95 -2.05 5.19
C VAL A 109 14.23 -2.88 5.40
N ASP A 110 14.12 -4.08 5.94
CA ASP A 110 15.25 -4.99 6.15
C ASP A 110 15.63 -5.79 4.90
N GLY A 111 14.95 -5.56 3.78
CA GLY A 111 15.19 -6.27 2.53
C GLY A 111 14.46 -7.59 2.40
N VAL A 112 13.72 -8.03 3.41
CA VAL A 112 12.96 -9.27 3.34
C VAL A 112 11.77 -9.08 2.40
N GLU A 113 11.66 -9.97 1.41
CA GLU A 113 10.54 -9.98 0.48
C GLU A 113 9.46 -10.95 0.94
N THR A 114 8.21 -10.50 0.88
CA THR A 114 7.04 -11.34 1.10
C THR A 114 6.27 -11.42 -0.20
N ARG A 115 6.02 -12.63 -0.66
CA ARG A 115 5.14 -12.87 -1.79
C ARG A 115 3.73 -13.04 -1.27
N ALA A 116 2.79 -12.30 -1.83
CA ALA A 116 1.39 -12.32 -1.41
C ALA A 116 0.50 -12.66 -2.59
N LYS A 117 -0.55 -13.43 -2.32
CA LYS A 117 -1.59 -13.70 -3.30
C LYS A 117 -2.80 -12.80 -3.03
N ARG A 118 -3.53 -12.46 -4.09
CA ARG A 118 -4.79 -11.73 -3.95
C ARG A 118 -5.89 -12.71 -3.56
N ILE A 119 -6.45 -12.54 -2.35
CA ILE A 119 -7.57 -13.37 -1.90
C ILE A 119 -8.84 -12.94 -2.62
N CYS A 120 -9.06 -11.63 -2.72
CA CYS A 120 -10.18 -11.07 -3.44
C CYS A 120 -9.81 -9.70 -3.95
N LYS A 121 -10.46 -9.28 -5.04
CA LYS A 121 -10.29 -7.94 -5.60
C LYS A 121 -11.34 -7.01 -5.02
N TYR A 122 -10.92 -5.78 -4.72
CA TYR A 122 -11.83 -4.74 -4.28
C TYR A 122 -11.63 -3.48 -5.12
N PRO A 123 -12.69 -2.86 -5.66
CA PRO A 123 -14.07 -3.28 -5.55
C PRO A 123 -14.31 -4.62 -6.25
N LYS A 124 -15.33 -5.33 -5.76
CA LYS A 124 -15.72 -6.61 -6.34
C LYS A 124 -16.25 -6.38 -7.75
N GLU A 125 -15.72 -7.16 -8.69
CA GLU A 125 -16.18 -7.12 -10.09
C GLU A 125 -17.52 -7.81 -10.27
#